data_9b1972cf06e4df3bbdfc533cf9d00971
#
_entry.id   9b1972cf06e4df3bbdfc533cf9d00971
#
_cell.length_a   1.000
_cell.length_b   1.000
_cell.length_c   1.000
_cell.angle_alpha   90.00
_cell.angle_beta   90.00
_cell.angle_gamma   90.00
#
_symmetry.space_group_name_H-M   'P 1'
#
loop_
_entity.id
_entity.type
_entity.pdbx_description
1 polymer ?
#
loop_
_entity_poly.entity_id
_entity_poly.type
_entity_poly.pdbx_seq_one_letter_code
_entity_poly.pdbx_strand_id
1 'polypeptide(L)'
;MFACLAEAQRTHDTIYLKNGSILYGQIIEELPDTQVKIRLRDGSLLICPYSDLERIEYSTGRPSLYEEPREPYLNWHFDAGYLFGPSERQHIGAFVSYGARFSRALFLGLGSGVLCDVAKSADLVVPIYGHLRAYLPIHGPIKPFVDLRPGYSFTLVNRASGFYGSAVVGLDLWRFTCGVGVSTVRNSSSGGPLLDREPIPYRATGFTLRIGMTL
;
A
#
# COMPACT_ATOMS: atom_id res chain seq x y z
N MET A 1 42.24 -1.43 3.15
CA MET A 1 41.99 -2.77 3.68
C MET A 1 40.65 -2.66 4.46
N PHE A 2 39.52 -2.89 3.76
CA PHE A 2 38.21 -2.83 4.35
C PHE A 2 37.85 -4.22 4.87
N ALA A 3 37.79 -4.37 6.18
CA ALA A 3 37.26 -5.57 6.81
C ALA A 3 35.73 -5.57 6.65
N CYS A 4 35.24 -6.36 5.73
CA CYS A 4 33.82 -6.70 5.60
C CYS A 4 33.49 -7.61 6.79
N LEU A 5 32.89 -7.06 7.84
CA LEU A 5 32.24 -7.85 8.90
C LEU A 5 31.02 -8.48 8.25
N ALA A 6 31.17 -9.71 7.77
CA ALA A 6 30.04 -10.57 7.45
C ALA A 6 29.32 -10.88 8.78
N GLU A 7 28.26 -10.18 9.08
CA GLU A 7 27.28 -10.65 10.07
C GLU A 7 26.77 -12.00 9.60
N ALA A 8 27.20 -13.03 10.32
CA ALA A 8 26.71 -14.38 10.08
C ALA A 8 25.18 -14.36 10.29
N GLN A 9 24.42 -14.43 9.22
CA GLN A 9 22.97 -14.56 9.26
C GLN A 9 22.65 -15.77 10.13
N ARG A 10 22.00 -15.52 11.27
CA ARG A 10 21.48 -16.60 12.10
C ARG A 10 20.44 -17.35 11.28
N THR A 11 20.74 -18.58 10.93
CA THR A 11 19.87 -19.42 10.08
C THR A 11 18.84 -20.22 10.88
N HIS A 12 18.87 -20.11 12.23
CA HIS A 12 18.04 -20.91 13.14
C HIS A 12 17.50 -20.04 14.24
N ASP A 13 16.24 -20.30 14.62
CA ASP A 13 15.62 -19.72 15.78
C ASP A 13 16.25 -20.30 17.05
N THR A 14 16.32 -19.51 18.11
CA THR A 14 16.89 -19.92 19.40
C THR A 14 15.87 -19.70 20.50
N ILE A 15 15.57 -20.74 21.26
CA ILE A 15 14.68 -20.68 22.42
C ILE A 15 15.51 -20.87 23.68
N TYR A 16 15.42 -19.92 24.61
CA TYR A 16 16.01 -19.99 25.95
C TYR A 16 14.92 -20.42 26.93
N LEU A 17 15.20 -21.51 27.66
CA LEU A 17 14.31 -22.04 28.67
C LEU A 17 14.72 -21.54 30.05
N LYS A 18 13.77 -21.34 30.98
CA LYS A 18 14.01 -20.93 32.36
C LYS A 18 14.93 -21.89 33.14
N ASN A 19 15.05 -23.14 32.73
CA ASN A 19 15.96 -24.12 33.29
C ASN A 19 17.41 -23.98 32.80
N GLY A 20 17.72 -22.93 31.98
CA GLY A 20 19.02 -22.67 31.38
C GLY A 20 19.32 -23.45 30.10
N SER A 21 18.41 -24.31 29.61
CA SER A 21 18.60 -25.00 28.35
C SER A 21 18.39 -24.08 27.16
N ILE A 22 19.15 -24.28 26.08
CA ILE A 22 19.04 -23.51 24.83
C ILE A 22 18.73 -24.49 23.71
N LEU A 23 17.64 -24.20 22.97
CA LEU A 23 17.18 -25.00 21.83
C LEU A 23 17.45 -24.26 20.54
N TYR A 24 18.10 -24.92 19.59
CA TYR A 24 18.38 -24.40 18.25
C TYR A 24 17.57 -25.18 17.22
N GLY A 25 16.71 -24.47 16.46
CA GLY A 25 15.88 -25.13 15.49
C GLY A 25 15.06 -24.14 14.67
N GLN A 26 13.99 -24.63 14.08
CA GLN A 26 13.02 -23.85 13.37
C GLN A 26 11.67 -23.89 14.10
N ILE A 27 11.19 -22.75 14.55
CA ILE A 27 9.85 -22.63 15.13
C ILE A 27 8.84 -22.87 13.99
N ILE A 28 7.97 -23.87 14.16
CA ILE A 28 6.96 -24.26 13.17
C ILE A 28 5.60 -23.66 13.53
N GLU A 29 5.30 -23.63 14.82
CA GLU A 29 4.03 -23.19 15.34
C GLU A 29 4.24 -22.51 16.68
N GLU A 30 3.60 -21.40 16.88
CA GLU A 30 3.61 -20.65 18.13
C GLU A 30 2.16 -20.32 18.49
N LEU A 31 1.72 -20.82 19.64
CA LEU A 31 0.42 -20.51 20.24
C LEU A 31 0.73 -19.61 21.45
N PRO A 32 0.50 -18.29 21.37
CA PRO A 32 0.81 -17.35 22.45
C PRO A 32 0.18 -17.81 23.77
N ASP A 33 0.92 -17.62 24.85
CA ASP A 33 0.54 -18.00 26.22
C ASP A 33 0.27 -19.49 26.45
N THR A 34 0.45 -20.34 25.43
CA THR A 34 0.19 -21.78 25.53
C THR A 34 1.44 -22.59 25.30
N GLN A 35 1.97 -22.61 24.08
CA GLN A 35 3.10 -23.45 23.71
C GLN A 35 3.79 -22.98 22.42
N VAL A 36 5.07 -23.35 22.28
CA VAL A 36 5.86 -23.19 21.07
C VAL A 36 6.32 -24.57 20.58
N LYS A 37 6.16 -24.83 19.28
CA LYS A 37 6.61 -26.05 18.61
C LYS A 37 7.83 -25.75 17.75
N ILE A 38 8.95 -26.36 18.10
CA ILE A 38 10.23 -26.19 17.41
C ILE A 38 10.67 -27.52 16.77
N ARG A 39 11.16 -27.43 15.53
CA ARG A 39 11.84 -28.53 14.85
C ARG A 39 13.34 -28.36 15.05
N LEU A 40 13.96 -29.30 15.73
CA LEU A 40 15.39 -29.34 15.95
C LEU A 40 16.16 -29.73 14.68
N ARG A 41 17.50 -29.59 14.69
CA ARG A 41 18.35 -29.91 13.53
C ARG A 41 18.32 -31.37 13.11
N ASP A 42 18.04 -32.26 14.03
CA ASP A 42 17.90 -33.71 13.78
C ASP A 42 16.52 -34.09 13.21
N GLY A 43 15.63 -33.12 13.00
CA GLY A 43 14.28 -33.31 12.49
C GLY A 43 13.25 -33.59 13.59
N SER A 44 13.65 -33.76 14.84
CA SER A 44 12.73 -33.98 15.95
C SER A 44 11.87 -32.76 16.24
N LEU A 45 10.62 -32.99 16.68
CA LEU A 45 9.67 -31.96 17.05
C LEU A 45 9.59 -31.91 18.58
N LEU A 46 9.86 -30.72 19.12
CA LEU A 46 9.72 -30.44 20.54
C LEU A 46 8.61 -29.42 20.76
N ILE A 47 7.77 -29.67 21.76
CA ILE A 47 6.72 -28.75 22.21
C ILE A 47 7.15 -28.21 23.57
N CYS A 48 7.31 -26.89 23.63
CA CYS A 48 7.71 -26.18 24.86
C CYS A 48 6.51 -25.36 25.35
N PRO A 49 6.03 -25.57 26.59
CA PRO A 49 5.05 -24.68 27.20
C PRO A 49 5.61 -23.26 27.31
N TYR A 50 4.76 -22.26 27.10
CA TYR A 50 5.17 -20.84 27.20
C TYR A 50 5.63 -20.49 28.63
N SER A 51 5.11 -21.18 29.64
CA SER A 51 5.54 -21.04 31.05
C SER A 51 7.02 -21.32 31.29
N ASP A 52 7.62 -22.17 30.47
CA ASP A 52 9.00 -22.64 30.61
C ASP A 52 9.99 -21.80 29.77
N LEU A 53 9.48 -20.90 28.97
CA LEU A 53 10.27 -20.01 28.12
C LEU A 53 10.78 -18.81 28.93
N GLU A 54 12.06 -18.50 28.74
CA GLU A 54 12.67 -17.26 29.21
C GLU A 54 12.69 -16.21 28.09
N ARG A 55 13.15 -16.62 26.91
CA ARG A 55 13.30 -15.73 25.75
C ARG A 55 13.31 -16.54 24.44
N ILE A 56 12.80 -15.94 23.38
CA ILE A 56 12.89 -16.44 22.01
C ILE A 56 13.68 -15.45 21.17
N GLU A 57 14.70 -15.93 20.44
CA GLU A 57 15.42 -15.16 19.44
C GLU A 57 15.13 -15.77 18.06
N TYR A 58 14.48 -15.01 17.20
CA TYR A 58 14.16 -15.43 15.85
C TYR A 58 15.36 -15.24 14.92
N SER A 59 15.51 -16.14 13.93
CA SER A 59 16.54 -15.99 12.89
C SER A 59 16.31 -14.73 12.06
N THR A 60 17.37 -13.99 11.76
CA THR A 60 17.32 -12.84 10.85
C THR A 60 16.88 -13.30 9.46
N GLY A 61 15.64 -13.03 9.09
CA GLY A 61 15.04 -13.43 7.80
C GLY A 61 13.71 -14.16 7.90
N ARG A 62 13.30 -14.55 9.10
CA ARG A 62 11.96 -15.06 9.31
C ARG A 62 11.03 -13.92 9.70
N PRO A 63 9.94 -13.67 8.96
CA PRO A 63 8.87 -12.86 9.51
C PRO A 63 8.32 -13.64 10.69
N SER A 64 8.32 -13.06 11.87
CA SER A 64 7.58 -13.61 13.00
C SER A 64 6.12 -13.75 12.53
N LEU A 65 5.53 -14.93 12.70
CA LEU A 65 4.11 -15.14 12.45
C LEU A 65 3.26 -14.29 13.41
N TYR A 66 3.87 -13.84 14.48
CA TYR A 66 3.39 -12.87 15.46
C TYR A 66 4.35 -11.68 15.52
N GLU A 67 4.35 -10.83 14.49
CA GLU A 67 4.75 -9.46 14.73
C GLU A 67 3.61 -8.78 15.49
N GLU A 68 3.93 -8.28 16.68
CA GLU A 68 3.06 -7.35 17.38
C GLU A 68 2.48 -6.34 16.38
N PRO A 69 1.19 -6.02 16.47
CA PRO A 69 0.60 -5.02 15.61
C PRO A 69 1.45 -3.75 15.79
N ARG A 70 2.22 -3.41 14.76
CA ARG A 70 2.97 -2.15 14.77
C ARG A 70 1.94 -1.05 14.96
N GLU A 71 2.23 -0.14 15.88
CA GLU A 71 1.42 1.06 16.02
C GLU A 71 1.18 1.70 14.64
N PRO A 72 -0.02 2.16 14.37
CA PRO A 72 -0.32 2.82 13.11
C PRO A 72 0.67 3.96 12.88
N TYR A 73 1.37 3.97 11.78
CA TYR A 73 2.28 5.05 11.44
C TYR A 73 1.78 5.80 10.21
N LEU A 74 2.04 7.10 10.19
CA LEU A 74 1.57 8.00 9.16
C LEU A 74 2.55 8.02 7.98
N ASN A 75 2.00 7.97 6.77
CA ASN A 75 2.75 7.96 5.53
C ASN A 75 2.20 8.97 4.54
N TRP A 76 3.11 9.48 3.71
CA TRP A 76 2.78 10.22 2.51
C TRP A 76 2.95 9.34 1.27
N HIS A 77 2.00 9.45 0.35
CA HIS A 77 2.10 8.87 -0.98
C HIS A 77 2.04 9.99 -2.01
N PHE A 78 3.03 10.02 -2.90
CA PHE A 78 3.10 10.94 -4.03
C PHE A 78 3.06 10.12 -5.31
N ASP A 79 2.14 10.43 -6.20
CA ASP A 79 1.96 9.68 -7.44
C ASP A 79 1.84 10.63 -8.62
N ALA A 80 2.44 10.27 -9.75
CA ALA A 80 2.14 10.80 -11.06
C ALA A 80 1.37 9.74 -11.85
N GLY A 81 0.36 10.16 -12.59
CA GLY A 81 -0.50 9.26 -13.35
C GLY A 81 -0.80 9.78 -14.75
N TYR A 82 -0.96 8.84 -15.66
CA TYR A 82 -1.44 9.11 -17.00
C TYR A 82 -2.71 8.29 -17.26
N LEU A 83 -3.78 8.98 -17.63
CA LEU A 83 -5.07 8.38 -17.98
C LEU A 83 -5.25 8.43 -19.50
N PHE A 84 -5.40 7.27 -20.10
CA PHE A 84 -5.70 7.12 -21.52
C PHE A 84 -6.91 6.19 -21.73
N GLY A 85 -7.76 6.55 -22.67
CA GLY A 85 -8.97 5.78 -22.89
C GLY A 85 -9.55 6.03 -24.27
N PRO A 86 -10.64 5.34 -24.62
CA PRO A 86 -11.32 5.48 -25.90
C PRO A 86 -11.99 6.85 -26.08
N SER A 87 -12.20 7.61 -25.00
CA SER A 87 -12.55 9.02 -25.11
C SER A 87 -11.32 9.79 -25.56
N GLU A 88 -11.46 10.73 -26.50
CA GLU A 88 -10.39 11.57 -27.04
C GLU A 88 -9.62 12.39 -25.98
N ARG A 89 -9.96 12.25 -24.69
CA ARG A 89 -9.41 13.00 -23.58
C ARG A 89 -8.35 12.18 -22.85
N GLN A 90 -7.14 12.67 -22.90
CA GLN A 90 -5.99 12.11 -22.19
C GLN A 90 -5.62 13.05 -21.06
N HIS A 91 -5.36 12.50 -19.88
CA HIS A 91 -5.02 13.29 -18.70
C HIS A 91 -3.68 12.88 -18.12
N ILE A 92 -2.89 13.87 -17.80
CA ILE A 92 -1.74 13.71 -16.92
C ILE A 92 -2.11 14.27 -15.56
N GLY A 93 -1.68 13.61 -14.49
CA GLY A 93 -2.01 14.06 -13.13
C GLY A 93 -0.91 13.82 -12.13
N ALA A 94 -0.93 14.64 -11.09
CA ALA A 94 -0.14 14.47 -9.90
C ALA A 94 -1.07 14.37 -8.69
N PHE A 95 -0.75 13.46 -7.78
CA PHE A 95 -1.59 13.15 -6.64
C PHE A 95 -0.75 13.09 -5.36
N VAL A 96 -1.33 13.50 -4.27
CA VAL A 96 -0.77 13.36 -2.93
C VAL A 96 -1.81 12.76 -2.02
N SER A 97 -1.40 11.83 -1.17
CA SER A 97 -2.25 11.24 -0.14
C SER A 97 -1.50 11.15 1.17
N TYR A 98 -2.22 11.37 2.24
CA TYR A 98 -1.72 11.26 3.61
C TYR A 98 -2.64 10.35 4.41
N GLY A 99 -2.09 9.46 5.19
CA GLY A 99 -2.88 8.52 5.94
C GLY A 99 -2.09 7.62 6.86
N ALA A 100 -2.79 6.68 7.48
CA ALA A 100 -2.22 5.74 8.42
C ALA A 100 -2.10 4.34 7.81
N ARG A 101 -0.99 3.70 8.05
CA ARG A 101 -0.78 2.28 7.80
C ARG A 101 -1.12 1.50 9.06
N PHE A 102 -2.27 0.86 9.08
CA PHE A 102 -2.80 0.12 10.24
C PHE A 102 -2.18 -1.26 10.41
N SER A 103 -1.68 -1.83 9.31
CA SER A 103 -1.02 -3.12 9.34
C SER A 103 -0.04 -3.24 8.18
N ARG A 104 0.67 -4.35 8.07
CA ARG A 104 1.49 -4.63 6.88
C ARG A 104 0.66 -4.71 5.60
N ALA A 105 -0.63 -5.02 5.73
CA ALA A 105 -1.52 -5.27 4.61
C ALA A 105 -2.43 -4.08 4.27
N LEU A 106 -2.61 -3.08 5.15
CA LEU A 106 -3.64 -2.07 4.95
C LEU A 106 -3.15 -0.64 5.23
N PHE A 107 -3.36 0.24 4.26
CA PHE A 107 -3.23 1.69 4.37
C PHE A 107 -4.58 2.35 4.09
N LEU A 108 -4.93 3.34 4.90
CA LEU A 108 -6.10 4.20 4.76
C LEU A 108 -5.68 5.65 4.86
N GLY A 109 -6.12 6.47 3.93
CA GLY A 109 -5.78 7.88 3.89
C GLY A 109 -6.79 8.73 3.13
N LEU A 110 -6.50 10.01 3.09
CA LEU A 110 -7.17 10.98 2.25
C LEU A 110 -6.16 11.58 1.28
N GLY A 111 -6.61 11.94 0.11
CA GLY A 111 -5.75 12.54 -0.88
C GLY A 111 -6.45 13.53 -1.77
N SER A 112 -5.63 14.27 -2.47
CA SER A 112 -6.03 15.20 -3.51
C SER A 112 -5.03 15.16 -4.65
N GLY A 113 -5.34 15.82 -5.74
CA GLY A 113 -4.45 15.87 -6.89
C GLY A 113 -4.90 16.90 -7.91
N VAL A 114 -4.18 16.91 -9.01
CA VAL A 114 -4.48 17.76 -10.16
C VAL A 114 -4.40 16.89 -11.41
N LEU A 115 -5.43 16.94 -12.23
CA LEU A 115 -5.49 16.30 -13.55
C LEU A 115 -5.61 17.39 -14.62
N CYS A 116 -4.71 17.36 -15.60
CA CYS A 116 -4.70 18.25 -16.74
C CYS A 116 -5.05 17.46 -18.00
N ASP A 117 -5.98 17.96 -18.81
CA ASP A 117 -6.27 17.42 -20.14
C ASP A 117 -5.15 17.82 -21.12
N VAL A 118 -4.54 16.81 -21.75
CA VAL A 118 -3.41 17.01 -22.67
C VAL A 118 -3.88 17.44 -24.08
N ALA A 119 -5.13 17.11 -24.46
CA ALA A 119 -5.56 17.16 -25.86
C ALA A 119 -6.31 18.45 -26.26
N LYS A 120 -7.08 19.09 -25.40
CA LYS A 120 -8.07 20.08 -25.90
C LYS A 120 -8.29 21.35 -25.09
N SER A 121 -7.79 21.52 -23.93
CA SER A 121 -7.94 22.78 -23.12
C SER A 121 -7.36 22.57 -21.75
N ALA A 122 -6.85 23.61 -21.20
CA ALA A 122 -6.36 23.68 -19.83
C ALA A 122 -7.47 23.46 -18.77
N ASP A 123 -8.35 22.50 -18.96
CA ASP A 123 -9.33 22.11 -17.95
C ASP A 123 -8.61 21.38 -16.81
N LEU A 124 -8.49 22.08 -15.72
CA LEU A 124 -7.88 21.57 -14.49
C LEU A 124 -8.96 20.90 -13.65
N VAL A 125 -8.78 19.61 -13.38
CA VAL A 125 -9.66 18.82 -12.52
C VAL A 125 -8.94 18.51 -11.21
N VAL A 126 -9.56 18.86 -10.09
CA VAL A 126 -9.04 18.62 -8.75
C VAL A 126 -9.88 17.55 -8.06
N PRO A 127 -9.41 16.31 -7.96
CA PRO A 127 -10.07 15.26 -7.19
C PRO A 127 -9.71 15.36 -5.70
N ILE A 128 -10.69 15.08 -4.84
CA ILE A 128 -10.51 14.80 -3.42
C ILE A 128 -11.04 13.38 -3.20
N TYR A 129 -10.23 12.51 -2.60
CA TYR A 129 -10.56 11.08 -2.53
C TYR A 129 -10.12 10.43 -1.22
N GLY A 130 -10.84 9.37 -0.83
CA GLY A 130 -10.33 8.40 0.11
C GLY A 130 -9.30 7.50 -0.56
N HIS A 131 -8.22 7.19 0.11
CA HIS A 131 -7.16 6.31 -0.39
C HIS A 131 -7.13 5.03 0.45
N LEU A 132 -7.53 3.93 -0.17
CA LEU A 132 -7.45 2.59 0.38
C LEU A 132 -6.41 1.80 -0.41
N ARG A 133 -5.35 1.32 0.26
CA ARG A 133 -4.37 0.44 -0.37
C ARG A 133 -4.21 -0.84 0.45
N ALA A 134 -4.44 -1.97 -0.20
CA ALA A 134 -4.24 -3.29 0.37
C ALA A 134 -3.00 -3.94 -0.25
N TYR A 135 -2.09 -4.41 0.60
CA TYR A 135 -0.87 -5.12 0.18
C TYR A 135 -1.07 -6.62 0.33
N LEU A 136 -0.64 -7.37 -0.68
CA LEU A 136 -0.61 -8.82 -0.56
C LEU A 136 0.53 -9.26 0.37
N PRO A 137 0.29 -10.27 1.24
CA PRO A 137 1.27 -10.74 2.22
C PRO A 137 2.35 -11.61 1.57
N ILE A 138 3.09 -11.06 0.62
CA ILE A 138 4.22 -11.73 -0.03
C ILE A 138 5.52 -11.28 0.64
N HIS A 139 6.38 -12.23 0.94
CA HIS A 139 7.69 -11.98 1.53
C HIS A 139 8.68 -11.61 0.43
N GLY A 140 9.33 -10.45 0.60
CA GLY A 140 10.33 -9.98 -0.35
C GLY A 140 10.37 -8.44 -0.46
N PRO A 141 11.32 -7.93 -1.25
CA PRO A 141 11.44 -6.48 -1.48
C PRO A 141 10.32 -5.93 -2.36
N ILE A 142 9.62 -6.79 -3.09
CA ILE A 142 8.52 -6.45 -4.00
C ILE A 142 7.20 -6.76 -3.29
N LYS A 143 6.35 -5.75 -3.12
CA LYS A 143 5.04 -5.89 -2.45
C LYS A 143 3.92 -5.55 -3.44
N PRO A 144 3.21 -6.55 -3.96
CA PRO A 144 2.02 -6.30 -4.77
C PRO A 144 0.94 -5.62 -3.94
N PHE A 145 0.21 -4.70 -4.57
CA PHE A 145 -0.89 -4.00 -3.93
C PHE A 145 -2.11 -3.82 -4.85
N VAL A 146 -3.25 -3.59 -4.21
CA VAL A 146 -4.47 -3.08 -4.81
C VAL A 146 -4.77 -1.73 -4.18
N ASP A 147 -5.01 -0.72 -5.02
CA ASP A 147 -5.24 0.67 -4.61
C ASP A 147 -6.61 1.12 -5.11
N LEU A 148 -7.44 1.62 -4.23
CA LEU A 148 -8.77 2.14 -4.52
C LEU A 148 -8.87 3.57 -4.04
N ARG A 149 -9.36 4.47 -4.91
CA ARG A 149 -9.51 5.90 -4.63
C ARG A 149 -10.90 6.39 -5.04
N PRO A 150 -11.94 6.10 -4.24
CA PRO A 150 -13.24 6.72 -4.42
C PRO A 150 -13.21 8.18 -3.96
N GLY A 151 -13.88 9.06 -4.69
CA GLY A 151 -13.87 10.49 -4.35
C GLY A 151 -14.79 11.34 -5.19
N TYR A 152 -14.55 12.63 -5.07
CA TYR A 152 -15.27 13.67 -5.78
C TYR A 152 -14.28 14.61 -6.45
N SER A 153 -14.61 15.13 -7.64
CA SER A 153 -13.74 16.00 -8.40
C SER A 153 -14.44 17.30 -8.78
N PHE A 154 -13.64 18.35 -8.87
CA PHE A 154 -14.06 19.69 -9.26
C PHE A 154 -13.26 20.14 -10.48
N THR A 155 -13.93 20.72 -11.45
CA THR A 155 -13.30 21.34 -12.62
C THR A 155 -13.24 22.84 -12.40
N LEU A 156 -12.05 23.43 -12.44
CA LEU A 156 -11.86 24.85 -12.10
C LEU A 156 -12.42 25.79 -13.18
N VAL A 157 -12.30 25.44 -14.44
CA VAL A 157 -12.70 26.30 -15.56
C VAL A 157 -14.23 26.29 -15.76
N ASN A 158 -14.82 25.10 -15.83
CA ASN A 158 -16.25 24.97 -16.14
C ASN A 158 -17.15 24.85 -14.90
N ARG A 159 -16.59 25.00 -13.70
CA ARG A 159 -17.30 24.84 -12.42
C ARG A 159 -18.15 23.58 -12.34
N ALA A 160 -17.74 22.56 -13.07
CA ALA A 160 -18.39 21.26 -13.03
C ALA A 160 -17.82 20.44 -11.88
N SER A 161 -18.65 19.63 -11.30
CA SER A 161 -18.23 18.73 -10.21
C SER A 161 -18.88 17.37 -10.35
N GLY A 162 -18.29 16.33 -9.73
CA GLY A 162 -18.85 15.01 -9.81
C GLY A 162 -17.95 13.90 -9.29
N PHE A 163 -18.26 12.70 -9.66
CA PHE A 163 -17.61 11.50 -9.17
C PHE A 163 -16.19 11.34 -9.73
N TYR A 164 -15.26 11.02 -8.85
CA TYR A 164 -13.92 10.52 -9.15
C TYR A 164 -13.75 9.11 -8.61
N GLY A 165 -13.19 8.21 -9.40
CA GLY A 165 -12.88 6.86 -8.96
C GLY A 165 -11.63 6.32 -9.65
N SER A 166 -10.78 5.63 -8.92
CA SER A 166 -9.62 4.95 -9.47
C SER A 166 -9.40 3.62 -8.77
N ALA A 167 -9.11 2.59 -9.55
CA ALA A 167 -8.71 1.26 -9.07
C ALA A 167 -7.43 0.85 -9.81
N VAL A 168 -6.37 0.59 -9.05
CA VAL A 168 -5.04 0.29 -9.59
C VAL A 168 -4.49 -0.95 -8.90
N VAL A 169 -3.85 -1.82 -9.66
CA VAL A 169 -3.01 -2.90 -9.14
C VAL A 169 -1.56 -2.59 -9.47
N GLY A 170 -0.65 -2.90 -8.56
CA GLY A 170 0.74 -2.50 -8.77
C GLY A 170 1.72 -3.20 -7.85
N LEU A 171 2.94 -2.72 -7.93
CA LEU A 171 4.08 -3.22 -7.17
C LEU A 171 4.75 -2.06 -6.43
N ASP A 172 4.97 -2.26 -5.14
CA ASP A 172 5.85 -1.43 -4.32
C ASP A 172 7.25 -2.03 -4.33
N LEU A 173 8.21 -1.22 -4.78
CA LEU A 173 9.62 -1.53 -4.83
C LEU A 173 10.34 -0.60 -3.86
N TRP A 174 10.42 -1.01 -2.59
CA TRP A 174 11.01 -0.23 -1.52
C TRP A 174 10.24 1.09 -1.26
N ARG A 175 10.65 2.21 -1.87
CA ARG A 175 9.98 3.52 -1.80
C ARG A 175 9.24 3.89 -3.07
N PHE A 176 9.48 3.18 -4.15
CA PHE A 176 8.88 3.46 -5.44
C PHE A 176 7.68 2.55 -5.68
N THR A 177 6.66 3.12 -6.29
CA THR A 177 5.45 2.39 -6.66
C THR A 177 5.25 2.49 -8.16
N CYS A 178 4.78 1.40 -8.77
CA CYS A 178 4.29 1.41 -10.14
C CYS A 178 3.03 0.57 -10.24
N GLY A 179 2.07 1.02 -11.03
CA GLY A 179 0.80 0.33 -11.15
C GLY A 179 0.04 0.68 -12.41
N VAL A 180 -0.90 -0.21 -12.72
CA VAL A 180 -1.82 -0.08 -13.85
C VAL A 180 -3.24 -0.32 -13.37
N GLY A 181 -4.20 0.34 -13.98
CA GLY A 181 -5.58 0.19 -13.57
C GLY A 181 -6.56 0.97 -14.42
N VAL A 182 -7.68 1.32 -13.80
CA VAL A 182 -8.72 2.11 -14.43
C VAL A 182 -9.04 3.32 -13.57
N SER A 183 -9.32 4.44 -14.23
CA SER A 183 -9.78 5.65 -13.55
C SER A 183 -10.95 6.25 -14.29
N THR A 184 -11.85 6.88 -13.56
CA THR A 184 -13.02 7.55 -14.11
C THR A 184 -13.22 8.91 -13.44
N VAL A 185 -13.52 9.90 -14.26
CA VAL A 185 -13.96 11.24 -13.85
C VAL A 185 -15.30 11.50 -14.53
N ARG A 186 -16.31 11.82 -13.74
CA ARG A 186 -17.67 12.12 -14.25
C ARG A 186 -18.15 13.39 -13.60
N ASN A 187 -17.97 14.51 -14.27
CA ASN A 187 -18.40 15.81 -13.79
C ASN A 187 -19.59 16.31 -14.59
N SER A 188 -20.55 16.91 -13.91
CA SER A 188 -21.71 17.57 -14.50
C SER A 188 -21.71 19.05 -14.10
N SER A 189 -21.85 19.94 -15.06
CA SER A 189 -22.05 21.35 -14.79
C SER A 189 -23.51 21.55 -14.35
N SER A 190 -23.73 22.07 -13.15
CA SER A 190 -25.04 22.59 -12.79
C SER A 190 -25.19 23.94 -13.46
N GLY A 191 -25.88 24.00 -14.59
CA GLY A 191 -26.26 25.26 -15.21
C GLY A 191 -27.06 26.07 -14.22
N GLY A 192 -26.49 27.17 -13.72
CA GLY A 192 -27.27 28.15 -12.93
C GLY A 192 -28.25 28.87 -13.86
N PRO A 193 -29.38 29.40 -13.33
CA PRO A 193 -30.46 29.98 -14.12
C PRO A 193 -30.09 31.26 -14.88
N LEU A 194 -28.84 31.73 -14.86
CA LEU A 194 -28.36 32.95 -15.50
C LEU A 194 -27.50 32.73 -16.76
N LEU A 195 -27.19 31.49 -17.11
CA LEU A 195 -26.44 31.17 -18.32
C LEU A 195 -27.17 30.02 -19.05
N ASP A 196 -27.81 30.39 -20.14
CA ASP A 196 -28.52 29.54 -21.11
C ASP A 196 -27.54 28.61 -21.85
N ARG A 197 -26.65 27.91 -21.13
CA ARG A 197 -25.75 26.91 -21.67
C ARG A 197 -26.16 25.55 -21.16
N GLU A 198 -26.45 24.67 -22.09
CA GLU A 198 -26.65 23.25 -21.79
C GLU A 198 -25.49 22.69 -20.98
N PRO A 199 -25.78 21.90 -19.93
CA PRO A 199 -24.74 21.27 -19.12
C PRO A 199 -23.89 20.33 -19.98
N ILE A 200 -22.66 20.67 -20.23
CA ILE A 200 -21.71 19.81 -20.95
C ILE A 200 -21.20 18.76 -19.98
N PRO A 201 -21.61 17.48 -20.11
CA PRO A 201 -21.12 16.45 -19.24
C PRO A 201 -19.63 16.20 -19.52
N TYR A 202 -18.80 16.33 -18.53
CA TYR A 202 -17.40 15.96 -18.60
C TYR A 202 -17.24 14.49 -18.16
N ARG A 203 -16.87 13.62 -19.07
CA ARG A 203 -16.60 12.20 -18.77
C ARG A 203 -15.25 11.81 -19.33
N ALA A 204 -14.40 11.30 -18.47
CA ALA A 204 -13.14 10.66 -18.84
C ALA A 204 -13.06 9.33 -18.09
N THR A 205 -13.04 8.24 -18.83
CA THR A 205 -12.88 6.88 -18.26
C THR A 205 -11.87 6.15 -19.12
N GLY A 206 -10.88 5.54 -18.51
CA GLY A 206 -9.86 4.84 -19.26
C GLY A 206 -8.87 4.10 -18.37
N PHE A 207 -7.86 3.57 -19.03
CA PHE A 207 -6.73 2.94 -18.36
C PHE A 207 -5.83 4.00 -17.74
N THR A 208 -5.27 3.70 -16.58
CA THR A 208 -4.33 4.57 -15.91
C THR A 208 -3.02 3.84 -15.66
N LEU A 209 -1.92 4.53 -15.99
CA LEU A 209 -0.58 4.18 -15.53
C LEU A 209 -0.24 5.09 -14.36
N ARG A 210 0.37 4.55 -13.32
CA ARG A 210 0.74 5.32 -12.14
C ARG A 210 2.15 4.94 -11.68
N ILE A 211 2.94 5.97 -11.42
CA ILE A 211 4.25 5.84 -10.78
C ILE A 211 4.27 6.76 -9.57
N GLY A 212 4.94 6.38 -8.51
CA GLY A 212 4.94 7.19 -7.30
C GLY A 212 6.01 6.78 -6.31
N MET A 213 5.96 7.44 -5.15
CA MET A 213 6.81 7.08 -4.02
C MET A 213 6.06 7.25 -2.69
N THR A 214 6.51 6.50 -1.71
CA THR A 214 6.03 6.52 -0.33
C THR A 214 7.12 7.05 0.61
N LEU A 215 6.76 8.01 1.47
CA LEU A 215 7.64 8.63 2.46
C LEU A 215 7.10 8.43 3.87
#